data_818d242228f62993f9fef97b4ab286da
#
_entry.id   818d242228f62993f9fef97b4ab286da
#
_cell.length_a   1.000
_cell.length_b   1.000
_cell.length_c   1.000
_cell.angle_alpha   90.00
_cell.angle_beta   90.00
_cell.angle_gamma   90.00
#
_symmetry.space_group_name_H-M   'P 1'
#
loop_
_entity.id
_entity.type
_entity.pdbx_description
1 polymer ?
#
loop_
_entity_poly.entity_id
_entity_poly.type
_entity_poly.pdbx_seq_one_letter_code
_entity_poly.pdbx_strand_id
1 'polypeptide(L)'
;MKILEKDRGFYESSGGGITLSGGEVLAHVDYAIELAREIRRRGFSLAIETSGFGPQEGLRTLAELCDYVLYDTKVMDPEKHKYYVGVLPDVIRRNLESLCADETLRRKIIIRVPMIHGVNDGEDNITALRDYMLRLGLDTVNLLPYHNMGIGKAREAGIEQEEFETPSDETLET
;
A
#
# COMPACT_ATOMS: atom_id res chain seq x y z
N MET A 1 -8.07 9.82 -18.77
CA MET A 1 -9.47 9.32 -18.85
C MET A 1 -9.82 8.65 -20.18
N LYS A 2 -9.58 9.23 -21.36
CA LYS A 2 -9.88 8.55 -22.67
C LYS A 2 -9.16 7.20 -22.86
N ILE A 3 -7.97 7.03 -22.25
CA ILE A 3 -7.21 5.77 -22.29
C ILE A 3 -7.93 4.70 -21.43
N LEU A 4 -8.37 5.04 -20.24
CA LEU A 4 -9.06 4.14 -19.33
C LEU A 4 -10.39 3.61 -19.89
N GLU A 5 -11.08 4.44 -20.67
CA GLU A 5 -12.34 4.02 -21.34
C GLU A 5 -12.12 2.92 -22.39
N LYS A 6 -10.94 2.84 -23.00
CA LYS A 6 -10.63 1.78 -23.97
C LYS A 6 -10.58 0.39 -23.33
N ASP A 7 -10.21 0.34 -22.05
CA ASP A 7 -10.03 -0.90 -21.31
C ASP A 7 -11.27 -1.27 -20.46
N ARG A 8 -12.36 -0.49 -20.59
CA ARG A 8 -13.61 -0.71 -19.83
C ARG A 8 -14.13 -2.16 -19.94
N GLY A 9 -14.14 -2.72 -21.16
CA GLY A 9 -14.59 -4.09 -21.35
C GLY A 9 -13.77 -5.14 -20.58
N PHE A 10 -12.47 -4.90 -20.40
CA PHE A 10 -11.62 -5.76 -19.55
C PHE A 10 -11.98 -5.62 -18.07
N TYR A 11 -12.19 -4.42 -17.57
CA TYR A 11 -12.57 -4.20 -16.18
C TYR A 11 -13.93 -4.84 -15.86
N GLU A 12 -14.90 -4.69 -16.74
CA GLU A 12 -16.24 -5.29 -16.59
C GLU A 12 -16.20 -6.82 -16.64
N SER A 13 -15.39 -7.40 -17.51
CA SER A 13 -15.29 -8.86 -17.65
C SER A 13 -14.50 -9.55 -16.54
N SER A 14 -13.49 -8.87 -15.99
CA SER A 14 -12.60 -9.41 -14.95
C SER A 14 -13.05 -9.07 -13.52
N GLY A 15 -14.03 -8.19 -13.35
CA GLY A 15 -14.34 -7.58 -12.05
C GLY A 15 -13.24 -6.65 -11.54
N GLY A 16 -12.32 -6.24 -12.42
CA GLY A 16 -11.20 -5.36 -12.10
C GLY A 16 -11.59 -3.89 -12.08
N GLY A 17 -10.58 -3.02 -12.01
CA GLY A 17 -10.78 -1.58 -11.92
C GLY A 17 -9.50 -0.80 -12.11
N ILE A 18 -9.49 0.40 -11.59
CA ILE A 18 -8.38 1.34 -11.66
C ILE A 18 -7.69 1.41 -10.30
N THR A 19 -6.38 1.29 -10.28
CA THR A 19 -5.58 1.53 -9.09
C THR A 19 -4.82 2.84 -9.24
N LEU A 20 -5.02 3.78 -8.32
CA LEU A 20 -4.17 4.95 -8.19
C LEU A 20 -2.94 4.58 -7.36
N SER A 21 -1.80 4.63 -7.99
CA SER A 21 -0.49 4.29 -7.43
C SER A 21 0.54 5.32 -7.94
N GLY A 22 1.80 5.10 -7.65
CA GLY A 22 2.91 5.95 -8.09
C GLY A 22 4.01 5.97 -7.05
N GLY A 23 4.63 7.12 -6.77
CA GLY A 23 5.55 7.25 -5.66
C GLY A 23 4.81 7.13 -4.31
N GLU A 24 4.01 8.13 -3.99
CA GLU A 24 3.05 8.11 -2.88
C GLU A 24 1.82 8.93 -3.31
N VAL A 25 0.65 8.30 -3.30
CA VAL A 25 -0.59 8.95 -3.73
C VAL A 25 -0.95 10.17 -2.88
N LEU A 26 -0.55 10.16 -1.61
CA LEU A 26 -0.79 11.24 -0.66
C LEU A 26 0.14 12.45 -0.84
N ALA A 27 1.22 12.32 -1.64
CA ALA A 27 2.11 13.45 -1.94
C ALA A 27 1.40 14.56 -2.73
N HIS A 28 0.39 14.19 -3.53
CA HIS A 28 -0.44 15.10 -4.31
C HIS A 28 -1.93 14.80 -4.06
N VAL A 29 -2.31 14.79 -2.79
CA VAL A 29 -3.60 14.27 -2.33
C VAL A 29 -4.82 14.97 -2.96
N ASP A 30 -4.78 16.28 -3.15
CA ASP A 30 -5.88 17.01 -3.77
C ASP A 30 -6.12 16.58 -5.22
N TYR A 31 -5.03 16.40 -5.98
CA TYR A 31 -5.11 15.87 -7.33
C TYR A 31 -5.62 14.42 -7.37
N ALA A 32 -5.15 13.59 -6.44
CA ALA A 32 -5.61 12.22 -6.31
C ALA A 32 -7.11 12.14 -5.99
N ILE A 33 -7.62 13.00 -5.10
CA ILE A 33 -9.04 13.10 -4.77
C ILE A 33 -9.87 13.50 -5.99
N GLU A 34 -9.45 14.52 -6.74
CA GLU A 34 -10.17 14.94 -7.96
C GLU A 34 -10.20 13.83 -9.01
N LEU A 35 -9.08 13.12 -9.18
CA LEU A 35 -8.99 11.99 -10.10
C LEU A 35 -9.88 10.83 -9.64
N ALA A 36 -9.88 10.51 -8.34
CA ALA A 36 -10.74 9.49 -7.75
C ALA A 36 -12.23 9.79 -7.96
N ARG A 37 -12.65 11.03 -7.75
CA ARG A 37 -14.03 11.49 -8.01
C ARG A 37 -14.43 11.29 -9.47
N GLU A 38 -13.55 11.64 -10.40
CA GLU A 38 -13.83 11.48 -11.84
C GLU A 38 -13.90 10.00 -12.25
N ILE A 39 -13.03 9.14 -11.69
CA ILE A 39 -13.05 7.68 -11.89
C ILE A 39 -14.39 7.13 -11.39
N ARG A 40 -14.81 7.47 -10.19
CA ARG A 40 -16.08 7.02 -9.59
C ARG A 40 -17.30 7.54 -10.37
N ARG A 41 -17.28 8.80 -10.80
CA ARG A 41 -18.35 9.39 -11.63
C ARG A 41 -18.57 8.62 -12.94
N ARG A 42 -17.51 8.01 -13.47
CA ARG A 42 -17.58 7.16 -14.67
C ARG A 42 -17.96 5.71 -14.40
N GLY A 43 -18.18 5.34 -13.14
CA GLY A 43 -18.62 4.00 -12.75
C GLY A 43 -17.51 2.94 -12.72
N PHE A 44 -16.23 3.34 -12.67
CA PHE A 44 -15.13 2.39 -12.50
C PHE A 44 -14.98 2.01 -11.02
N SER A 45 -14.60 0.76 -10.78
CA SER A 45 -14.04 0.32 -9.50
C SER A 45 -12.69 0.99 -9.28
N LEU A 46 -12.39 1.33 -8.03
CA LEU A 46 -11.21 2.12 -7.66
C LEU A 46 -10.49 1.52 -6.46
N ALA A 47 -9.18 1.33 -6.59
CA ALA A 47 -8.27 1.09 -5.48
C ALA A 47 -7.24 2.20 -5.39
N ILE A 48 -6.70 2.43 -4.19
CA ILE A 48 -5.47 3.20 -3.99
C ILE A 48 -4.38 2.32 -3.40
N GLU A 49 -3.14 2.65 -3.75
CA GLU A 49 -1.93 2.07 -3.18
C GLU A 49 -1.16 3.16 -2.45
N THR A 50 -0.91 2.99 -1.16
CA THR A 50 -0.29 4.01 -0.31
C THR A 50 0.53 3.40 0.82
N SER A 51 1.61 4.07 1.22
CA SER A 51 2.30 3.80 2.48
C SER A 51 1.58 4.42 3.69
N GLY A 52 0.60 5.27 3.46
CA GLY A 52 -0.07 6.04 4.50
C GLY A 52 0.73 7.24 5.01
N PHE A 53 1.87 7.56 4.40
CA PHE A 53 2.69 8.70 4.80
C PHE A 53 2.17 9.98 4.14
N GLY A 54 1.22 10.67 4.81
CA GLY A 54 0.62 11.90 4.30
C GLY A 54 -0.49 12.44 5.17
N PRO A 55 -1.26 13.41 4.65
CA PRO A 55 -2.35 14.06 5.39
C PRO A 55 -3.47 13.07 5.71
N GLN A 56 -3.83 12.94 6.98
CA GLN A 56 -4.85 12.00 7.49
C GLN A 56 -6.22 12.23 6.83
N GLU A 57 -6.69 13.49 6.76
CA GLU A 57 -7.98 13.84 6.17
C GLU A 57 -8.05 13.50 4.67
N GLY A 58 -6.96 13.73 3.96
CA GLY A 58 -6.87 13.38 2.55
C GLY A 58 -6.91 11.87 2.31
N LEU A 59 -6.19 11.11 3.13
CA LEU A 59 -6.24 9.65 3.10
C LEU A 59 -7.66 9.14 3.38
N ARG A 60 -8.34 9.69 4.40
CA ARG A 60 -9.71 9.33 4.73
C ARG A 60 -10.64 9.59 3.54
N THR A 61 -10.56 10.78 2.94
CA THR A 61 -11.38 11.15 1.77
C THR A 61 -11.15 10.19 0.59
N LEU A 62 -9.89 9.82 0.32
CA LEU A 62 -9.58 8.83 -0.72
C LEU A 62 -10.15 7.44 -0.37
N ALA A 63 -10.00 6.97 0.86
CA ALA A 63 -10.53 5.69 1.30
C ALA A 63 -12.06 5.62 1.20
N GLU A 64 -12.77 6.71 1.46
CA GLU A 64 -14.23 6.81 1.27
C GLU A 64 -14.62 6.61 -0.21
N LEU A 65 -13.84 7.16 -1.14
CA LEU A 65 -14.08 7.06 -2.58
C LEU A 65 -13.70 5.70 -3.18
N CYS A 66 -12.81 4.94 -2.52
CA CYS A 66 -12.27 3.68 -3.03
C CYS A 66 -13.12 2.48 -2.64
N ASP A 67 -13.02 1.41 -3.42
CA ASP A 67 -13.51 0.08 -3.08
C ASP A 67 -12.45 -0.68 -2.25
N TYR A 68 -11.15 -0.45 -2.53
CA TYR A 68 -10.03 -1.06 -1.80
C TYR A 68 -8.94 -0.03 -1.49
N VAL A 69 -8.28 -0.23 -0.35
CA VAL A 69 -7.10 0.51 0.10
C VAL A 69 -5.97 -0.50 0.29
N LEU A 70 -5.02 -0.51 -0.64
CA LEU A 70 -3.82 -1.33 -0.58
C LEU A 70 -2.80 -0.58 0.28
N TYR A 71 -2.64 -1.01 1.53
CA TYR A 71 -1.85 -0.29 2.52
C TYR A 71 -0.51 -0.96 2.74
N ASP A 72 0.57 -0.31 2.32
CA ASP A 72 1.92 -0.86 2.43
C ASP A 72 2.44 -0.77 3.87
N THR A 73 2.76 -1.92 4.44
CA THR A 73 3.44 -2.05 5.72
C THR A 73 4.75 -2.80 5.49
N LYS A 74 5.88 -2.26 5.97
CA LYS A 74 7.20 -2.81 5.61
C LYS A 74 7.90 -3.44 6.79
N VAL A 75 8.19 -2.67 7.83
CA VAL A 75 8.96 -3.11 8.99
C VAL A 75 8.24 -2.69 10.25
N MET A 76 8.08 -3.61 11.21
CA MET A 76 7.36 -3.34 12.45
C MET A 76 8.23 -2.68 13.52
N ASP A 77 9.54 -2.93 13.54
CA ASP A 77 10.46 -2.23 14.46
C ASP A 77 10.66 -0.78 14.01
N PRO A 78 10.45 0.24 14.89
CA PRO A 78 10.53 1.65 14.49
C PRO A 78 11.93 2.10 14.05
N GLU A 79 12.99 1.59 14.69
CA GLU A 79 14.36 1.97 14.34
C GLU A 79 14.79 1.33 13.02
N LYS A 80 14.44 0.05 12.81
CA LYS A 80 14.63 -0.60 11.51
C LYS A 80 13.81 0.09 10.42
N HIS A 81 12.56 0.47 10.72
CA HIS A 81 11.73 1.21 9.78
C HIS A 81 12.39 2.54 9.37
N LYS A 82 12.89 3.29 10.35
CA LYS A 82 13.63 4.52 10.07
C LYS A 82 14.89 4.29 9.24
N TYR A 83 15.62 3.21 9.51
CA TYR A 83 16.84 2.86 8.80
C TYR A 83 16.56 2.52 7.32
N TYR A 84 15.59 1.61 7.05
CA TYR A 84 15.32 1.10 5.70
C TYR A 84 14.36 1.99 4.89
N VAL A 85 13.44 2.70 5.54
CA VAL A 85 12.39 3.51 4.88
C VAL A 85 12.67 5.01 4.95
N GLY A 86 13.58 5.44 5.85
CA GLY A 86 13.99 6.83 6.00
C GLY A 86 13.12 7.65 6.94
N VAL A 87 11.98 7.13 7.42
CA VAL A 87 11.06 7.82 8.32
C VAL A 87 10.61 6.91 9.46
N LEU A 88 10.21 7.49 10.59
CA LEU A 88 9.53 6.76 11.67
C LEU A 88 8.11 6.37 11.24
N PRO A 89 7.57 5.23 11.72
CA PRO A 89 6.27 4.73 11.29
C PRO A 89 5.06 5.44 11.93
N ASP A 90 5.27 6.43 12.79
CA ASP A 90 4.20 7.04 13.62
C ASP A 90 3.03 7.60 12.81
N VAL A 91 3.33 8.37 11.75
CA VAL A 91 2.31 8.94 10.86
C VAL A 91 1.56 7.83 10.15
N ILE A 92 2.30 6.87 9.61
CA ILE A 92 1.78 5.71 8.88
C ILE A 92 0.82 4.91 9.77
N ARG A 93 1.26 4.56 10.98
CA ARG A 93 0.44 3.79 11.93
C ARG A 93 -0.80 4.54 12.39
N ARG A 94 -0.66 5.80 12.77
CA ARG A 94 -1.78 6.65 13.17
C ARG A 94 -2.83 6.76 12.07
N ASN A 95 -2.40 6.90 10.83
CA ASN A 95 -3.29 6.96 9.68
C ASN A 95 -4.04 5.64 9.46
N LEU A 96 -3.34 4.49 9.57
CA LEU A 96 -3.99 3.18 9.51
C LEU A 96 -4.98 2.96 10.64
N GLU A 97 -4.58 3.27 11.88
CA GLU A 97 -5.43 3.17 13.07
C GLU A 97 -6.70 4.04 12.94
N SER A 98 -6.55 5.24 12.39
CA SER A 98 -7.68 6.14 12.13
C SER A 98 -8.67 5.58 11.10
N LEU A 99 -8.18 4.94 10.03
CA LEU A 99 -9.04 4.27 9.06
C LEU A 99 -9.74 3.05 9.69
N CYS A 100 -9.01 2.26 10.46
CA CYS A 100 -9.53 1.05 11.11
C CYS A 100 -10.57 1.34 12.19
N ALA A 101 -10.59 2.54 12.76
CA ALA A 101 -11.62 2.97 13.72
C ALA A 101 -13.02 3.05 13.08
N ASP A 102 -13.11 3.19 11.75
CA ASP A 102 -14.33 3.15 10.98
C ASP A 102 -14.50 1.76 10.34
N GLU A 103 -15.51 1.01 10.73
CA GLU A 103 -15.73 -0.36 10.25
C GLU A 103 -15.90 -0.43 8.73
N THR A 104 -16.55 0.58 8.13
CA THR A 104 -16.77 0.63 6.68
C THR A 104 -15.45 0.81 5.93
N LEU A 105 -14.55 1.64 6.43
CA LEU A 105 -13.24 1.86 5.83
C LEU A 105 -12.30 0.68 6.12
N ARG A 106 -12.33 0.13 7.33
CA ARG A 106 -11.52 -1.03 7.72
C ARG A 106 -11.70 -2.22 6.78
N ARG A 107 -12.94 -2.52 6.39
CA ARG A 107 -13.27 -3.63 5.46
C ARG A 107 -12.71 -3.47 4.05
N LYS A 108 -12.26 -2.27 3.68
CA LYS A 108 -11.64 -2.00 2.38
C LYS A 108 -10.13 -2.17 2.39
N ILE A 109 -9.52 -2.30 3.59
CA ILE A 109 -8.07 -2.30 3.75
C ILE A 109 -7.52 -3.70 3.49
N ILE A 110 -6.51 -3.76 2.64
CA ILE A 110 -5.67 -4.91 2.39
C ILE A 110 -4.25 -4.50 2.73
N ILE A 111 -3.67 -5.12 3.74
CA ILE A 111 -2.26 -4.89 4.08
C ILE A 111 -1.39 -5.54 3.01
N ARG A 112 -0.37 -4.80 2.55
CA ARG A 112 0.63 -5.30 1.62
C ARG A 112 2.00 -5.22 2.25
N VAL A 113 2.76 -6.31 2.14
CA VAL A 113 4.09 -6.39 2.73
C VAL A 113 5.08 -6.83 1.65
N PRO A 114 5.89 -5.91 1.11
CA PRO A 114 7.05 -6.29 0.32
C PRO A 114 8.03 -7.06 1.21
N MET A 115 8.15 -8.37 0.98
CA MET A 115 9.00 -9.27 1.76
C MET A 115 10.44 -9.19 1.26
N ILE A 116 11.35 -8.72 2.11
CA ILE A 116 12.76 -8.50 1.80
C ILE A 116 13.59 -9.39 2.71
N HIS A 117 14.38 -10.27 2.13
CA HIS A 117 15.23 -11.20 2.88
C HIS A 117 16.19 -10.46 3.82
N GLY A 118 16.26 -10.92 5.08
CA GLY A 118 17.09 -10.35 6.13
C GLY A 118 16.63 -8.98 6.68
N VAL A 119 15.54 -8.41 6.15
CA VAL A 119 15.00 -7.12 6.59
C VAL A 119 13.72 -7.29 7.39
N ASN A 120 12.70 -7.89 6.78
CA ASN A 120 11.37 -8.00 7.38
C ASN A 120 10.74 -9.39 7.29
N ASP A 121 11.47 -10.39 6.80
CA ASP A 121 11.06 -11.79 6.68
C ASP A 121 11.30 -12.62 7.96
N GLY A 122 11.89 -12.02 9.00
CA GLY A 122 12.11 -12.70 10.29
C GLY A 122 10.83 -12.90 11.09
N GLU A 123 10.77 -14.00 11.86
CA GLU A 123 9.62 -14.39 12.68
C GLU A 123 9.14 -13.29 13.63
N ASP A 124 10.06 -12.51 14.22
CA ASP A 124 9.73 -11.38 15.10
C ASP A 124 8.90 -10.32 14.38
N ASN A 125 9.29 -9.96 13.13
CA ASN A 125 8.58 -8.96 12.35
C ASN A 125 7.20 -9.46 11.90
N ILE A 126 7.11 -10.71 11.47
CA ILE A 126 5.86 -11.33 11.03
C ILE A 126 4.88 -11.46 12.20
N THR A 127 5.38 -11.92 13.37
CA THR A 127 4.58 -11.99 14.60
C THR A 127 4.08 -10.61 15.03
N ALA A 128 4.95 -9.60 15.03
CA ALA A 128 4.56 -8.23 15.38
C ALA A 128 3.52 -7.65 14.41
N LEU A 129 3.65 -7.94 13.10
CA LEU A 129 2.68 -7.53 12.10
C LEU A 129 1.33 -8.22 12.32
N ARG A 130 1.33 -9.54 12.53
CA ARG A 130 0.11 -10.31 12.82
C ARG A 130 -0.63 -9.73 14.04
N ASP A 131 0.09 -9.51 15.12
CA ASP A 131 -0.51 -9.01 16.36
C ASP A 131 -1.04 -7.58 16.20
N TYR A 132 -0.36 -6.77 15.38
CA TYR A 132 -0.81 -5.43 15.02
C TYR A 132 -2.11 -5.48 14.20
N MET A 133 -2.18 -6.33 13.18
CA MET A 133 -3.37 -6.52 12.34
C MET A 133 -4.56 -7.02 13.18
N LEU A 134 -4.37 -8.03 14.02
CA LEU A 134 -5.40 -8.56 14.90
C LEU A 134 -5.97 -7.49 15.84
N ARG A 135 -5.11 -6.65 16.41
CA ARG A 135 -5.52 -5.52 17.27
C ARG A 135 -6.39 -4.51 16.52
N LEU A 136 -6.12 -4.30 15.22
CA LEU A 136 -6.89 -3.39 14.37
C LEU A 136 -8.14 -4.04 13.75
N GLY A 137 -8.32 -5.34 13.92
CA GLY A 137 -9.41 -6.10 13.30
C GLY A 137 -9.25 -6.25 11.79
N LEU A 138 -8.00 -6.31 11.31
CA LEU A 138 -7.64 -6.57 9.92
C LEU A 138 -7.36 -8.07 9.74
N ASP A 139 -7.85 -8.64 8.65
CA ASP A 139 -7.79 -10.08 8.36
C ASP A 139 -7.17 -10.40 6.98
N THR A 140 -6.88 -9.38 6.19
CA THR A 140 -6.40 -9.57 4.82
C THR A 140 -5.01 -8.98 4.65
N VAL A 141 -4.06 -9.84 4.26
CA VAL A 141 -2.68 -9.47 3.95
C VAL A 141 -2.19 -10.11 2.67
N ASN A 142 -1.45 -9.34 1.87
CA ASN A 142 -0.74 -9.82 0.69
C ASN A 142 0.77 -9.70 0.95
N LEU A 143 1.44 -10.84 1.04
CA LEU A 143 2.89 -10.89 1.07
C LEU A 143 3.40 -10.83 -0.37
N LEU A 144 4.22 -9.85 -0.68
CA LEU A 144 4.73 -9.62 -2.03
C LEU A 144 6.23 -9.92 -2.04
N PRO A 145 6.68 -10.94 -2.79
CA PRO A 145 8.10 -11.18 -2.97
C PRO A 145 8.79 -9.91 -3.49
N TYR A 146 9.91 -9.55 -2.88
CA TYR A 146 10.69 -8.41 -3.33
C TYR A 146 11.23 -8.65 -4.73
N HIS A 147 11.12 -7.64 -5.59
CA HIS A 147 11.68 -7.64 -6.93
C HIS A 147 12.53 -6.40 -7.16
N ASN A 148 13.73 -6.60 -7.71
CA ASN A 148 14.70 -5.55 -8.02
C ASN A 148 14.26 -4.57 -9.15
N MET A 149 13.02 -4.65 -9.63
CA MET A 149 12.52 -3.78 -10.71
C MET A 149 12.52 -2.28 -10.36
N GLY A 150 12.52 -1.92 -9.07
CA GLY A 150 12.62 -0.54 -8.61
C GLY A 150 14.02 0.07 -8.77
N ILE A 151 15.08 -0.75 -8.78
CA ILE A 151 16.48 -0.30 -8.82
C ILE A 151 16.78 0.45 -10.14
N GLY A 152 16.21 -0.02 -11.25
CA GLY A 152 16.35 0.67 -12.54
C GLY A 152 15.84 2.11 -12.47
N LYS A 153 14.67 2.32 -11.88
CA LYS A 153 14.06 3.66 -11.70
C LYS A 153 14.84 4.53 -10.72
N ALA A 154 15.34 3.95 -9.62
CA ALA A 154 16.17 4.66 -8.66
C ALA A 154 17.50 5.13 -9.31
N ARG A 155 18.14 4.24 -10.09
CA ARG A 155 19.37 4.55 -10.83
C ARG A 155 19.16 5.63 -11.90
N GLU A 156 18.03 5.60 -12.63
CA GLU A 156 17.64 6.66 -13.57
C GLU A 156 17.40 8.00 -12.86
N ALA A 157 16.94 7.98 -11.62
CA ALA A 157 16.76 9.16 -10.77
C ALA A 157 18.05 9.62 -10.06
N GLY A 158 19.20 8.94 -10.30
CA GLY A 158 20.48 9.24 -9.65
C GLY A 158 20.53 8.85 -8.17
N ILE A 159 19.66 7.95 -7.72
CA ILE A 159 19.60 7.45 -6.34
C ILE A 159 20.31 6.10 -6.30
N GLU A 160 21.36 6.00 -5.47
CA GLU A 160 21.96 4.70 -5.14
C GLU A 160 21.01 3.98 -4.17
N GLN A 161 20.55 2.80 -4.57
CA GLN A 161 19.70 1.94 -3.76
C GLN A 161 20.43 0.62 -3.51
N GLU A 162 20.39 0.16 -2.27
CA GLU A 162 20.90 -1.15 -1.87
C GLU A 162 20.12 -2.26 -2.57
N GLU A 163 20.81 -3.27 -3.06
CA GLU A 163 20.21 -4.46 -3.65
C GLU A 163 19.90 -5.46 -2.54
N PHE A 164 18.65 -5.89 -2.46
CA PHE A 164 18.21 -6.89 -1.50
C PHE A 164 17.89 -8.21 -2.20
N GLU A 165 17.96 -9.30 -1.44
CA GLU A 165 17.58 -10.62 -1.92
C GLU A 165 16.08 -10.86 -1.74
N THR A 166 15.51 -11.66 -2.66
CA THR A 166 14.14 -12.15 -2.54
C THR A 166 14.11 -13.26 -1.48
N PRO A 167 13.11 -13.29 -0.58
CA PRO A 167 12.93 -14.42 0.35
C PRO A 167 12.78 -15.73 -0.41
N SER A 168 13.17 -16.85 0.22
CA SER A 168 12.95 -18.18 -0.36
C SER A 168 11.46 -18.52 -0.40
N ASP A 169 11.07 -19.41 -1.33
CA ASP A 169 9.68 -19.89 -1.42
C ASP A 169 9.21 -20.51 -0.10
N GLU A 170 10.08 -21.18 0.64
CA GLU A 170 9.80 -21.77 1.96
C GLU A 170 9.42 -20.71 3.00
N THR A 171 10.02 -19.52 2.94
CA THR A 171 9.68 -18.38 3.82
C THR A 171 8.31 -17.78 3.48
N LEU A 172 7.88 -17.87 2.22
CA LEU A 172 6.60 -17.30 1.75
C LEU A 172 5.41 -18.25 1.98
N GLU A 173 5.66 -19.55 2.19
CA GLU A 173 4.63 -20.59 2.40
C GLU A 173 4.32 -20.85 3.88
N THR A 174 5.09 -20.28 4.83
CA THR A 174 4.93 -20.45 6.27
C THR A 174 4.03 -19.38 6.89
#